data_84c88cc92f515938237e31ce49527eee
#
_entry.id   84c88cc92f515938237e31ce49527eee
#
_cell.length_a   1.000
_cell.length_b   1.000
_cell.length_c   1.000
_cell.angle_alpha   90.00
_cell.angle_beta   90.00
_cell.angle_gamma   90.00
#
_symmetry.space_group_name_H-M   'P 1'
#
loop_
_entity.id
_entity.type
_entity.pdbx_description
1 polymer ?
#
loop_
_entity_poly.entity_id
_entity_poly.type
_entity_poly.pdbx_seq_one_letter_code
_entity_poly.pdbx_strand_id
1 'polypeptide(L)'
;MDGATKYVKGDATAGLIITFINLIGGTVMGVMSQGLSFAEAIQQYGILTIGDGLCSQIPSLLISLSTGILVTKASKEADFGTVLVSQLFGIPKVLYLVGATLAFLGITTPLTWYLFVGLGLVFIISGRMMDKQIRVESIEEEVSEAETEAEEIRKPENVVSLLQVDPIELEFGYGIIPLADVNQGGDLLDRVVMIRRQIALELGTVVPIIRLRDNIQLNPNQYIIKIKGIQVTEGEILFDHYMAMNPGYVEEEITGIPTFEPSFHLPAIWITESQRERAESLGYTVVDPPSIIATHLTEVIRNHIAELLTRQDVQNLVNNLKESNPVLVDELIPKLLGLGEVQKVLQNLLSEGISIRDLLTIFETLADHAAVTRDTDVLTEYVRQSLKRAISNKFFPANETTSVITLDPKIEQEIMSSVKQTEQGAYLTLDPERTKAIMASLEQEAAKLENMGKTPIVITSPIVRMYFKKLTEDYFKDLIVVSYNEVESNIELQSVGMVTV
;
A
#
# COMPACT_ATOMS: atom_id res chain seq x y z
N MET A 1 -19.16 -6.11 26.69
CA MET A 1 -20.24 -6.51 25.79
C MET A 1 -20.67 -7.97 25.91
N ASP A 2 -19.78 -8.92 26.12
CA ASP A 2 -20.12 -10.34 26.38
C ASP A 2 -21.07 -10.59 27.57
N GLY A 3 -21.05 -9.74 28.61
CA GLY A 3 -21.93 -9.87 29.77
C GLY A 3 -23.41 -9.62 29.44
N ALA A 4 -23.73 -8.64 28.62
CA ALA A 4 -25.11 -8.32 28.23
C ALA A 4 -25.72 -9.43 27.36
N THR A 5 -24.95 -9.97 26.42
CA THR A 5 -25.40 -11.08 25.55
C THR A 5 -25.61 -12.37 26.34
N LYS A 6 -24.76 -12.66 27.32
CA LYS A 6 -24.93 -13.81 28.24
C LYS A 6 -26.13 -13.63 29.14
N TYR A 7 -26.41 -12.40 29.62
CA TYR A 7 -27.57 -12.11 30.43
C TYR A 7 -28.88 -12.33 29.68
N VAL A 8 -29.01 -11.82 28.46
CA VAL A 8 -30.19 -12.01 27.60
C VAL A 8 -30.42 -13.49 27.26
N LYS A 9 -29.37 -14.26 26.99
CA LYS A 9 -29.43 -15.68 26.74
C LYS A 9 -29.85 -16.46 28.02
N GLY A 10 -29.36 -16.02 29.20
CA GLY A 10 -29.72 -16.61 30.48
C GLY A 10 -31.20 -16.38 30.86
N ASP A 11 -31.72 -15.17 30.63
CA ASP A 11 -33.08 -14.76 30.88
C ASP A 11 -34.08 -15.55 30.00
N ALA A 12 -33.78 -15.68 28.69
CA ALA A 12 -34.60 -16.51 27.80
C ALA A 12 -34.66 -17.98 28.23
N THR A 13 -33.56 -18.56 28.69
CA THR A 13 -33.47 -19.94 29.16
C THR A 13 -34.26 -20.12 30.48
N ALA A 14 -34.12 -19.18 31.41
CA ALA A 14 -34.87 -19.18 32.66
C ALA A 14 -36.39 -19.04 32.42
N GLY A 15 -36.80 -18.14 31.53
CA GLY A 15 -38.19 -17.96 31.14
C GLY A 15 -38.83 -19.25 30.59
N LEU A 16 -38.08 -19.99 29.76
CA LEU A 16 -38.53 -21.24 29.18
C LEU A 16 -38.74 -22.33 30.27
N ILE A 17 -37.80 -22.41 31.23
CA ILE A 17 -37.89 -23.32 32.38
C ILE A 17 -39.10 -22.98 33.26
N ILE A 18 -39.32 -21.69 33.55
CA ILE A 18 -40.46 -21.21 34.35
C ILE A 18 -41.80 -21.57 33.64
N THR A 19 -41.86 -21.36 32.32
CA THR A 19 -43.04 -21.73 31.53
C THR A 19 -43.36 -23.21 31.63
N PHE A 20 -42.38 -24.10 31.57
CA PHE A 20 -42.56 -25.53 31.76
C PHE A 20 -43.00 -25.87 33.18
N ILE A 21 -42.43 -25.27 34.19
CA ILE A 21 -42.80 -25.48 35.60
C ILE A 21 -44.25 -25.01 35.82
N ASN A 22 -44.64 -23.84 35.31
CA ASN A 22 -46.00 -23.30 35.43
C ASN A 22 -47.03 -24.18 34.71
N LEU A 23 -46.71 -24.72 33.54
CA LEU A 23 -47.60 -25.61 32.78
C LEU A 23 -47.82 -26.92 33.54
N ILE A 24 -46.75 -27.58 33.94
CA ILE A 24 -46.81 -28.88 34.63
C ILE A 24 -47.38 -28.70 36.05
N GLY A 25 -46.80 -27.77 36.82
CA GLY A 25 -47.21 -27.50 38.19
C GLY A 25 -48.68 -27.00 38.28
N GLY A 26 -49.04 -26.06 37.40
CA GLY A 26 -50.40 -25.55 37.28
C GLY A 26 -51.43 -26.65 36.95
N THR A 27 -51.10 -27.50 35.97
CA THR A 27 -51.99 -28.65 35.63
C THR A 27 -52.17 -29.59 36.80
N VAL A 28 -51.09 -29.95 37.50
CA VAL A 28 -51.10 -30.78 38.68
C VAL A 28 -51.95 -30.14 39.81
N MET A 29 -51.73 -28.86 40.08
CA MET A 29 -52.54 -28.12 41.08
C MET A 29 -54.02 -28.04 40.70
N GLY A 30 -54.33 -27.82 39.42
CA GLY A 30 -55.73 -27.81 38.94
C GLY A 30 -56.46 -29.14 39.17
N VAL A 31 -55.80 -30.27 38.94
CA VAL A 31 -56.37 -31.61 39.16
C VAL A 31 -56.47 -31.93 40.66
N MET A 32 -55.39 -31.68 41.42
CA MET A 32 -55.30 -32.09 42.84
C MET A 32 -56.08 -31.18 43.83
N SER A 33 -56.01 -29.85 43.57
CA SER A 33 -56.54 -28.86 44.49
C SER A 33 -57.94 -28.35 44.10
N GLN A 34 -58.18 -28.23 42.80
CA GLN A 34 -59.46 -27.70 42.31
C GLN A 34 -60.42 -28.78 41.78
N GLY A 35 -60.00 -30.05 41.75
CA GLY A 35 -60.81 -31.16 41.29
C GLY A 35 -61.21 -31.14 39.81
N LEU A 36 -60.50 -30.41 39.01
CA LEU A 36 -60.67 -30.25 37.54
C LEU A 36 -60.29 -31.57 36.85
N SER A 37 -61.01 -31.91 35.78
CA SER A 37 -60.50 -32.96 34.89
C SER A 37 -59.15 -32.58 34.27
N PHE A 38 -58.38 -33.60 33.94
CA PHE A 38 -57.02 -33.34 33.33
C PHE A 38 -57.08 -32.45 32.07
N ALA A 39 -58.13 -32.65 31.25
CA ALA A 39 -58.34 -31.84 30.04
C ALA A 39 -58.66 -30.36 30.33
N GLU A 40 -59.56 -30.15 31.35
CA GLU A 40 -59.90 -28.79 31.78
C GLU A 40 -58.71 -28.09 32.44
N ALA A 41 -57.91 -28.78 33.25
CA ALA A 41 -56.74 -28.29 33.91
C ALA A 41 -55.67 -27.87 32.85
N ILE A 42 -55.41 -28.73 31.87
CA ILE A 42 -54.48 -28.35 30.75
C ILE A 42 -55.00 -27.16 29.95
N GLN A 43 -56.27 -27.12 29.65
CA GLN A 43 -56.81 -25.98 28.88
C GLN A 43 -56.73 -24.69 29.67
N GLN A 44 -57.07 -24.67 30.95
CA GLN A 44 -57.05 -23.48 31.78
C GLN A 44 -55.61 -22.99 32.08
N TYR A 45 -54.78 -23.89 32.59
CA TYR A 45 -53.39 -23.52 32.92
C TYR A 45 -52.48 -23.40 31.71
N GLY A 46 -52.78 -24.09 30.62
CA GLY A 46 -52.11 -23.90 29.33
C GLY A 46 -52.32 -22.51 28.75
N ILE A 47 -53.57 -22.02 28.74
CA ILE A 47 -53.86 -20.66 28.28
C ILE A 47 -53.20 -19.63 29.16
N LEU A 48 -53.24 -19.79 30.51
CA LEU A 48 -52.57 -18.89 31.45
C LEU A 48 -51.05 -18.87 31.27
N THR A 49 -50.43 -20.04 31.09
CA THR A 49 -49.00 -20.18 30.89
C THR A 49 -48.51 -19.57 29.55
N ILE A 50 -49.29 -19.77 28.48
CA ILE A 50 -49.01 -19.14 27.18
C ILE A 50 -49.14 -17.62 27.28
N GLY A 51 -50.16 -17.13 28.00
CA GLY A 51 -50.32 -15.69 28.22
C GLY A 51 -49.18 -15.08 29.02
N ASP A 52 -48.74 -15.70 30.08
CA ASP A 52 -47.61 -15.29 30.90
C ASP A 52 -46.28 -15.32 30.07
N GLY A 53 -46.07 -16.39 29.31
CA GLY A 53 -44.91 -16.52 28.41
C GLY A 53 -44.88 -15.43 27.33
N LEU A 54 -46.02 -15.09 26.74
CA LEU A 54 -46.09 -14.00 25.75
C LEU A 54 -45.81 -12.63 26.38
N CYS A 55 -46.36 -12.36 27.57
CA CYS A 55 -46.11 -11.10 28.30
C CYS A 55 -44.67 -10.94 28.72
N SER A 56 -43.96 -12.00 29.12
CA SER A 56 -42.56 -11.95 29.52
C SER A 56 -41.59 -11.89 28.34
N GLN A 57 -41.99 -12.34 27.14
CA GLN A 57 -41.14 -12.25 25.93
C GLN A 57 -40.99 -10.84 25.39
N ILE A 58 -42.03 -9.96 25.58
CA ILE A 58 -41.97 -8.59 25.04
C ILE A 58 -40.78 -7.77 25.60
N PRO A 59 -40.56 -7.69 26.93
CA PRO A 59 -39.41 -7.00 27.49
C PRO A 59 -38.06 -7.59 27.03
N SER A 60 -37.97 -8.94 26.95
CA SER A 60 -36.75 -9.62 26.50
C SER A 60 -36.39 -9.29 25.05
N LEU A 61 -37.38 -9.26 24.15
CA LEU A 61 -37.20 -8.83 22.77
C LEU A 61 -36.74 -7.35 22.65
N LEU A 62 -37.34 -6.45 23.45
CA LEU A 62 -36.97 -5.06 23.47
C LEU A 62 -35.54 -4.85 23.97
N ILE A 63 -35.12 -5.56 25.03
CA ILE A 63 -33.78 -5.52 25.55
C ILE A 63 -32.79 -6.09 24.55
N SER A 64 -33.12 -7.22 23.92
CA SER A 64 -32.27 -7.82 22.88
C SER A 64 -32.08 -6.91 21.67
N LEU A 65 -33.14 -6.29 21.19
CA LEU A 65 -33.12 -5.33 20.10
C LEU A 65 -32.27 -4.08 20.48
N SER A 66 -32.52 -3.53 21.66
CA SER A 66 -31.76 -2.36 22.16
C SER A 66 -30.27 -2.67 22.32
N THR A 67 -29.95 -3.85 22.85
CA THR A 67 -28.56 -4.32 23.01
C THR A 67 -27.90 -4.52 21.65
N GLY A 68 -28.59 -5.11 20.68
CA GLY A 68 -28.12 -5.31 19.32
C GLY A 68 -27.76 -3.99 18.63
N ILE A 69 -28.64 -2.99 18.76
CA ILE A 69 -28.43 -1.65 18.21
C ILE A 69 -27.25 -0.94 18.91
N LEU A 70 -27.13 -1.08 20.23
CA LEU A 70 -26.05 -0.46 21.02
C LEU A 70 -24.69 -1.07 20.69
N VAL A 71 -24.64 -2.34 20.36
CA VAL A 71 -23.42 -3.07 19.93
C VAL A 71 -23.00 -2.68 18.51
N THR A 72 -23.94 -2.49 17.60
CA THR A 72 -23.63 -2.14 16.21
C THR A 72 -23.26 -0.66 16.04
N LYS A 73 -23.63 0.23 16.99
CA LYS A 73 -23.36 1.66 16.92
C LYS A 73 -22.13 2.06 17.72
N ALA A 74 -20.94 1.74 17.21
CA ALA A 74 -19.66 2.22 17.76
C ALA A 74 -19.14 3.53 17.14
N SER A 75 -19.88 4.24 16.27
CA SER A 75 -19.44 5.57 15.79
C SER A 75 -20.56 6.39 15.12
N LYS A 76 -20.57 7.67 15.52
CA LYS A 76 -21.13 8.91 14.90
C LYS A 76 -22.64 9.22 15.03
N GLU A 77 -22.90 10.29 15.80
CA GLU A 77 -23.77 11.48 15.61
C GLU A 77 -25.13 11.36 14.85
N ALA A 78 -25.86 10.27 14.96
CA ALA A 78 -27.26 10.28 14.56
C ALA A 78 -28.16 10.00 15.75
N ASP A 79 -29.27 10.74 15.85
CA ASP A 79 -30.23 10.60 16.94
C ASP A 79 -30.79 9.16 16.96
N PHE A 80 -30.66 8.53 18.13
CA PHE A 80 -31.04 7.13 18.33
C PHE A 80 -32.49 6.80 17.90
N GLY A 81 -33.40 7.77 18.13
CA GLY A 81 -34.82 7.63 17.76
C GLY A 81 -35.02 7.52 16.25
N THR A 82 -34.34 8.31 15.47
CA THR A 82 -34.45 8.31 14.01
C THR A 82 -33.90 7.03 13.39
N VAL A 83 -32.78 6.51 13.91
CA VAL A 83 -32.17 5.26 13.42
C VAL A 83 -33.07 4.05 13.74
N LEU A 84 -33.66 4.03 14.92
CA LEU A 84 -34.57 2.93 15.33
C LEU A 84 -35.84 2.91 14.46
N VAL A 85 -36.45 4.07 14.25
CA VAL A 85 -37.64 4.22 13.41
C VAL A 85 -37.34 3.84 11.95
N SER A 86 -36.21 4.29 11.42
CA SER A 86 -35.80 3.97 10.04
C SER A 86 -35.50 2.49 9.84
N GLN A 87 -34.92 1.80 10.81
CA GLN A 87 -34.64 0.37 10.71
C GLN A 87 -35.90 -0.50 10.90
N LEU A 88 -36.82 -0.14 11.78
CA LEU A 88 -38.02 -0.90 12.04
C LEU A 88 -39.11 -0.66 10.98
N PHE A 89 -39.25 0.56 10.51
CA PHE A 89 -40.29 0.98 9.57
C PHE A 89 -39.79 1.36 8.18
N GLY A 90 -38.46 1.34 7.94
CA GLY A 90 -37.84 1.77 6.69
C GLY A 90 -38.03 0.85 5.49
N ILE A 91 -38.57 -0.36 5.71
CA ILE A 91 -38.79 -1.34 4.63
C ILE A 91 -40.28 -1.54 4.35
N PRO A 92 -40.84 -0.97 3.28
CA PRO A 92 -42.28 -1.07 2.97
C PRO A 92 -42.77 -2.51 2.87
N LYS A 93 -41.97 -3.43 2.38
CA LYS A 93 -42.30 -4.85 2.27
C LYS A 93 -42.61 -5.52 3.63
N VAL A 94 -41.92 -5.10 4.69
CA VAL A 94 -42.11 -5.59 6.04
C VAL A 94 -43.48 -5.09 6.58
N LEU A 95 -43.84 -3.83 6.32
CA LEU A 95 -45.11 -3.27 6.72
C LEU A 95 -46.30 -3.98 6.04
N TYR A 96 -46.16 -4.32 4.75
CA TYR A 96 -47.18 -5.11 4.05
C TYR A 96 -47.31 -6.51 4.65
N LEU A 97 -46.19 -7.17 4.97
CA LEU A 97 -46.19 -8.51 5.55
C LEU A 97 -46.88 -8.52 6.94
N VAL A 98 -46.50 -7.58 7.81
CA VAL A 98 -47.09 -7.41 9.15
C VAL A 98 -48.58 -7.08 9.04
N GLY A 99 -48.96 -6.16 8.18
CA GLY A 99 -50.33 -5.77 7.94
C GLY A 99 -51.22 -6.96 7.44
N ALA A 100 -50.70 -7.73 6.49
CA ALA A 100 -51.37 -8.91 5.96
C ALA A 100 -51.51 -10.00 7.03
N THR A 101 -50.49 -10.24 7.84
CA THR A 101 -50.49 -11.24 8.92
C THR A 101 -51.52 -10.88 10.01
N LEU A 102 -51.55 -9.58 10.40
CA LEU A 102 -52.55 -9.09 11.38
C LEU A 102 -54.00 -9.25 10.85
N ALA A 103 -54.21 -8.86 9.59
CA ALA A 103 -55.54 -9.01 8.97
C ALA A 103 -55.97 -10.47 8.89
N PHE A 104 -55.04 -11.37 8.52
CA PHE A 104 -55.30 -12.82 8.49
C PHE A 104 -55.64 -13.37 9.87
N LEU A 105 -54.88 -13.01 10.91
CA LEU A 105 -55.16 -13.42 12.29
C LEU A 105 -56.50 -12.86 12.78
N GLY A 106 -56.87 -11.64 12.43
CA GLY A 106 -58.16 -11.06 12.79
C GLY A 106 -59.36 -11.79 12.17
N ILE A 107 -59.20 -12.38 10.99
CA ILE A 107 -60.26 -13.14 10.30
C ILE A 107 -60.36 -14.59 10.83
N THR A 108 -59.23 -15.22 11.15
CA THR A 108 -59.15 -16.63 11.53
C THR A 108 -59.37 -16.91 13.01
N THR A 109 -59.14 -15.90 13.88
CA THR A 109 -59.27 -16.09 15.33
C THR A 109 -60.55 -15.39 15.85
N PRO A 110 -61.20 -15.96 16.89
CA PRO A 110 -62.36 -15.36 17.54
C PRO A 110 -62.06 -14.12 18.41
N LEU A 111 -60.88 -13.56 18.21
CA LEU A 111 -60.48 -12.29 18.84
C LEU A 111 -61.19 -11.10 18.17
N THR A 112 -61.21 -9.95 18.82
CA THR A 112 -61.84 -8.71 18.36
C THR A 112 -61.35 -8.32 16.94
N TRP A 113 -61.97 -8.93 15.92
CA TRP A 113 -61.56 -8.88 14.51
C TRP A 113 -61.36 -7.47 13.98
N TYR A 114 -62.20 -6.52 14.44
CA TYR A 114 -62.14 -5.14 14.03
C TYR A 114 -60.85 -4.43 14.47
N LEU A 115 -60.24 -4.81 15.61
CA LEU A 115 -58.97 -4.26 16.06
C LEU A 115 -57.80 -4.77 15.22
N PHE A 116 -57.71 -6.06 14.97
CA PHE A 116 -56.60 -6.66 14.19
C PHE A 116 -56.69 -6.28 12.73
N VAL A 117 -57.88 -6.28 12.12
CA VAL A 117 -58.06 -5.85 10.73
C VAL A 117 -57.82 -4.36 10.60
N GLY A 118 -58.29 -3.54 11.56
CA GLY A 118 -58.04 -2.10 11.57
C GLY A 118 -56.57 -1.74 11.68
N LEU A 119 -55.83 -2.42 12.58
CA LEU A 119 -54.41 -2.25 12.75
C LEU A 119 -53.61 -2.70 11.50
N GLY A 120 -54.00 -3.84 10.94
CA GLY A 120 -53.42 -4.38 9.70
C GLY A 120 -53.59 -3.41 8.53
N LEU A 121 -54.74 -2.76 8.44
CA LEU A 121 -55.03 -1.77 7.40
C LEU A 121 -54.16 -0.50 7.56
N VAL A 122 -53.93 -0.07 8.81
CA VAL A 122 -53.03 1.07 9.11
C VAL A 122 -51.59 0.75 8.64
N PHE A 123 -51.07 -0.46 8.92
CA PHE A 123 -49.74 -0.87 8.46
C PHE A 123 -49.64 -0.95 6.94
N ILE A 124 -50.67 -1.44 6.24
CA ILE A 124 -50.68 -1.49 4.77
C ILE A 124 -50.72 -0.08 4.15
N ILE A 125 -51.53 0.82 4.73
CA ILE A 125 -51.58 2.22 4.26
C ILE A 125 -50.27 2.91 4.50
N SER A 126 -49.64 2.77 5.67
CA SER A 126 -48.32 3.32 5.99
C SER A 126 -47.25 2.79 5.02
N GLY A 127 -47.27 1.48 4.70
CA GLY A 127 -46.38 0.87 3.71
C GLY A 127 -46.57 1.48 2.33
N ARG A 128 -47.82 1.75 1.89
CA ARG A 128 -48.05 2.44 0.60
C ARG A 128 -47.62 3.88 0.57
N MET A 129 -47.81 4.63 1.63
CA MET A 129 -47.34 6.00 1.70
C MET A 129 -45.84 6.07 1.62
N MET A 130 -45.13 5.16 2.29
CA MET A 130 -43.68 5.10 2.30
C MET A 130 -43.09 4.60 0.97
N ASP A 131 -43.70 3.62 0.33
CA ASP A 131 -43.32 3.14 -1.00
C ASP A 131 -43.42 4.24 -2.06
N LYS A 132 -44.45 5.10 -1.92
CA LYS A 132 -44.60 6.29 -2.78
C LYS A 132 -43.54 7.36 -2.49
N GLN A 133 -43.17 7.54 -1.24
CA GLN A 133 -42.16 8.51 -0.81
C GLN A 133 -40.76 8.09 -1.26
N ILE A 134 -40.38 6.83 -1.07
CA ILE A 134 -39.10 6.25 -1.55
C ILE A 134 -39.00 6.35 -3.08
N ARG A 135 -40.10 6.12 -3.79
CA ARG A 135 -40.13 6.21 -5.26
C ARG A 135 -39.98 7.65 -5.75
N VAL A 136 -40.48 8.63 -5.00
CA VAL A 136 -40.29 10.06 -5.32
C VAL A 136 -38.85 10.48 -5.00
N GLU A 137 -38.32 10.09 -3.84
CA GLU A 137 -36.92 10.37 -3.46
C GLU A 137 -35.94 9.71 -4.45
N SER A 138 -36.17 8.46 -4.89
CA SER A 138 -35.29 7.82 -5.88
C SER A 138 -35.32 8.51 -7.25
N ILE A 139 -36.48 9.06 -7.66
CA ILE A 139 -36.59 9.84 -8.91
C ILE A 139 -35.93 11.22 -8.75
N GLU A 140 -36.08 11.85 -7.57
CA GLU A 140 -35.41 13.12 -7.26
C GLU A 140 -33.89 12.94 -7.12
N GLU A 141 -33.40 11.80 -6.55
CA GLU A 141 -31.98 11.46 -6.54
C GLU A 141 -31.44 11.19 -7.95
N GLU A 142 -32.11 10.39 -8.79
CA GLU A 142 -31.70 10.16 -10.17
C GLU A 142 -31.69 11.46 -11.01
N VAL A 143 -32.67 12.33 -10.80
CA VAL A 143 -32.71 13.66 -11.47
C VAL A 143 -31.64 14.57 -10.91
N SER A 144 -31.42 14.58 -9.59
CA SER A 144 -30.36 15.36 -8.95
C SER A 144 -28.96 14.85 -9.31
N GLU A 145 -28.75 13.51 -9.41
CA GLU A 145 -27.48 12.95 -9.90
C GLU A 145 -27.26 13.30 -11.36
N ALA A 146 -28.27 13.18 -12.22
CA ALA A 146 -28.18 13.58 -13.62
C ALA A 146 -27.97 15.10 -13.80
N GLU A 147 -28.61 15.95 -12.96
CA GLU A 147 -28.37 17.40 -12.95
C GLU A 147 -26.99 17.73 -12.38
N THR A 148 -26.52 16.99 -11.36
CA THR A 148 -25.19 17.17 -10.75
C THR A 148 -24.09 16.72 -11.72
N GLU A 149 -24.26 15.61 -12.43
CA GLU A 149 -23.35 15.20 -13.52
C GLU A 149 -23.34 16.22 -14.66
N ALA A 150 -24.52 16.74 -15.06
CA ALA A 150 -24.61 17.76 -16.09
C ALA A 150 -24.05 19.12 -15.64
N GLU A 151 -24.15 19.45 -14.35
CA GLU A 151 -23.51 20.63 -13.76
C GLU A 151 -22.00 20.43 -13.52
N GLU A 152 -21.54 19.23 -13.18
CA GLU A 152 -20.10 18.94 -13.10
C GLU A 152 -19.43 19.04 -14.47
N ILE A 153 -20.10 18.58 -15.53
CA ILE A 153 -19.62 18.75 -16.91
C ILE A 153 -19.64 20.24 -17.35
N ARG A 154 -20.50 21.08 -16.75
CA ARG A 154 -20.62 22.52 -17.04
C ARG A 154 -19.85 23.42 -16.09
N LYS A 155 -19.40 22.92 -14.94
CA LYS A 155 -18.49 23.69 -14.07
C LYS A 155 -17.23 23.94 -14.87
N PRO A 156 -16.72 25.19 -14.94
CA PRO A 156 -15.41 25.42 -15.47
C PRO A 156 -14.47 24.49 -14.70
N GLU A 157 -13.82 23.58 -15.41
CA GLU A 157 -12.84 22.68 -14.84
C GLU A 157 -12.00 23.49 -13.87
N ASN A 158 -11.85 22.99 -12.66
CA ASN A 158 -10.97 23.64 -11.70
C ASN A 158 -9.55 23.50 -12.26
N VAL A 159 -9.16 24.45 -13.11
CA VAL A 159 -7.88 24.45 -13.84
C VAL A 159 -6.71 24.24 -12.89
N VAL A 160 -6.88 24.57 -11.60
CA VAL A 160 -5.90 24.32 -10.54
C VAL A 160 -5.70 22.81 -10.29
N SER A 161 -6.74 21.99 -10.43
CA SER A 161 -6.60 20.53 -10.30
C SER A 161 -5.83 19.90 -11.47
N LEU A 162 -5.90 20.49 -12.66
CA LEU A 162 -5.14 20.09 -13.83
C LEU A 162 -3.66 20.47 -13.74
N LEU A 163 -3.32 21.41 -12.84
CA LEU A 163 -1.91 21.78 -12.58
C LEU A 163 -1.21 20.84 -11.60
N GLN A 164 -1.93 19.93 -10.95
CA GLN A 164 -1.33 18.93 -10.08
C GLN A 164 -0.64 17.87 -10.93
N VAL A 165 0.68 17.80 -10.79
CA VAL A 165 1.49 16.78 -11.43
C VAL A 165 1.57 15.58 -10.50
N ASP A 166 1.12 14.42 -10.97
CA ASP A 166 1.24 13.18 -10.21
C ASP A 166 2.74 12.82 -10.08
N PRO A 167 3.20 12.38 -8.90
CA PRO A 167 4.61 12.05 -8.69
C PRO A 167 5.10 10.89 -9.57
N ILE A 168 4.24 9.87 -9.76
CA ILE A 168 4.52 8.69 -10.58
C ILE A 168 3.24 8.34 -11.35
N GLU A 169 3.36 8.23 -12.67
CA GLU A 169 2.27 7.79 -13.54
C GLU A 169 2.73 6.62 -14.40
N LEU A 170 1.89 5.62 -14.53
CA LEU A 170 2.02 4.51 -15.48
C LEU A 170 0.86 4.62 -16.46
N GLU A 171 1.15 5.06 -17.67
CA GLU A 171 0.17 5.11 -18.76
C GLU A 171 0.36 3.92 -19.69
N PHE A 172 -0.74 3.34 -20.17
CA PHE A 172 -0.71 2.16 -21.02
C PHE A 172 -1.78 2.18 -22.09
N GLY A 173 -1.48 1.53 -23.21
CA GLY A 173 -2.40 1.35 -24.32
C GLY A 173 -3.53 0.37 -24.00
N TYR A 174 -4.56 0.35 -24.83
CA TYR A 174 -5.80 -0.40 -24.57
C TYR A 174 -5.60 -1.93 -24.48
N GLY A 175 -4.56 -2.50 -25.08
CA GLY A 175 -4.26 -3.92 -25.02
C GLY A 175 -3.74 -4.38 -23.64
N ILE A 176 -3.29 -3.45 -22.80
CA ILE A 176 -2.77 -3.73 -21.46
C ILE A 176 -3.87 -3.59 -20.38
N ILE A 177 -5.00 -2.94 -20.69
CA ILE A 177 -6.11 -2.73 -19.75
C ILE A 177 -6.51 -4.00 -19.00
N PRO A 178 -6.60 -5.20 -19.63
CA PRO A 178 -6.98 -6.43 -18.92
C PRO A 178 -6.04 -6.78 -17.77
N LEU A 179 -4.77 -6.36 -17.80
CA LEU A 179 -3.81 -6.59 -16.71
C LEU A 179 -4.09 -5.70 -15.49
N ALA A 180 -4.75 -4.56 -15.68
CA ALA A 180 -5.10 -3.62 -14.62
C ALA A 180 -6.55 -3.79 -14.12
N ASP A 181 -7.42 -4.45 -14.89
CA ASP A 181 -8.83 -4.65 -14.54
C ASP A 181 -9.03 -5.90 -13.67
N VAL A 182 -9.35 -5.70 -12.41
CA VAL A 182 -9.62 -6.78 -11.44
C VAL A 182 -10.77 -7.71 -11.91
N ASN A 183 -11.77 -7.18 -12.63
CA ASN A 183 -12.90 -7.97 -13.13
C ASN A 183 -12.49 -8.94 -14.26
N GLN A 184 -11.36 -8.66 -14.92
CA GLN A 184 -10.77 -9.52 -15.95
C GLN A 184 -9.63 -10.40 -15.42
N GLY A 185 -9.40 -10.41 -14.09
CA GLY A 185 -8.35 -11.18 -13.44
C GLY A 185 -6.98 -10.49 -13.43
N GLY A 186 -6.93 -9.20 -13.75
CA GLY A 186 -5.70 -8.40 -13.68
C GLY A 186 -5.23 -8.18 -12.25
N ASP A 187 -3.93 -8.33 -12.00
CA ASP A 187 -3.28 -8.20 -10.68
C ASP A 187 -2.27 -7.04 -10.61
N LEU A 188 -2.17 -6.23 -11.66
CA LEU A 188 -1.20 -5.13 -11.73
C LEU A 188 -1.35 -4.12 -10.58
N LEU A 189 -2.59 -3.82 -10.16
CA LEU A 189 -2.85 -2.93 -9.02
C LEU A 189 -2.29 -3.49 -7.71
N ASP A 190 -2.49 -4.78 -7.46
CA ASP A 190 -1.97 -5.44 -6.27
C ASP A 190 -0.43 -5.46 -6.27
N ARG A 191 0.17 -5.68 -7.43
CA ARG A 191 1.64 -5.62 -7.60
C ARG A 191 2.18 -4.23 -7.32
N VAL A 192 1.51 -3.18 -7.78
CA VAL A 192 1.87 -1.78 -7.47
C VAL A 192 1.88 -1.52 -5.95
N VAL A 193 0.89 -2.03 -5.23
CA VAL A 193 0.85 -1.93 -3.76
C VAL A 193 2.02 -2.69 -3.12
N MET A 194 2.32 -3.89 -3.62
CA MET A 194 3.47 -4.69 -3.13
C MET A 194 4.81 -4.01 -3.40
N ILE A 195 5.01 -3.42 -4.57
CA ILE A 195 6.22 -2.66 -4.93
C ILE A 195 6.44 -1.51 -3.94
N ARG A 196 5.42 -0.70 -3.68
CA ARG A 196 5.51 0.41 -2.73
C ARG A 196 5.92 -0.07 -1.34
N ARG A 197 5.34 -1.17 -0.88
CA ARG A 197 5.67 -1.79 0.41
C ARG A 197 7.10 -2.34 0.45
N GLN A 198 7.52 -3.01 -0.61
CA GLN A 198 8.87 -3.57 -0.72
C GLN A 198 9.93 -2.47 -0.68
N ILE A 199 9.79 -1.41 -1.49
CA ILE A 199 10.71 -0.28 -1.52
C ILE A 199 10.74 0.44 -0.15
N ALA A 200 9.59 0.61 0.50
CA ALA A 200 9.54 1.21 1.83
C ALA A 200 10.31 0.38 2.88
N LEU A 201 10.23 -0.94 2.83
CA LEU A 201 10.97 -1.84 3.72
C LEU A 201 12.47 -1.88 3.39
N GLU A 202 12.83 -1.77 2.12
CA GLU A 202 14.22 -1.82 1.65
C GLU A 202 14.94 -0.50 1.90
N LEU A 203 14.38 0.61 1.41
CA LEU A 203 15.03 1.92 1.43
C LEU A 203 14.63 2.81 2.60
N GLY A 204 13.54 2.50 3.31
CA GLY A 204 13.10 3.26 4.47
C GLY A 204 12.33 4.55 4.15
N THR A 205 11.84 4.70 2.92
CA THR A 205 11.04 5.84 2.49
C THR A 205 9.70 5.40 1.92
N VAL A 206 8.69 6.25 2.02
CA VAL A 206 7.36 5.97 1.48
C VAL A 206 7.32 6.39 0.00
N VAL A 207 7.09 5.43 -0.88
CA VAL A 207 6.86 5.72 -2.31
C VAL A 207 5.51 6.42 -2.47
N PRO A 208 5.43 7.55 -3.19
CA PRO A 208 4.17 8.23 -3.48
C PRO A 208 3.14 7.33 -4.17
N ILE A 209 1.91 7.83 -4.29
CA ILE A 209 0.86 7.11 -5.02
C ILE A 209 1.27 7.02 -6.50
N ILE A 210 1.14 5.83 -7.05
CA ILE A 210 1.37 5.55 -8.47
C ILE A 210 0.01 5.60 -9.17
N ARG A 211 -0.15 6.53 -10.10
CA ARG A 211 -1.37 6.66 -10.91
C ARG A 211 -1.28 5.75 -12.12
N LEU A 212 -2.29 4.90 -12.29
CA LEU A 212 -2.46 4.10 -13.49
C LEU A 212 -3.51 4.77 -14.37
N ARG A 213 -3.18 5.02 -15.64
CA ARG A 213 -4.07 5.66 -16.60
C ARG A 213 -4.02 4.93 -17.94
N ASP A 214 -5.16 4.79 -18.57
CA ASP A 214 -5.23 4.41 -19.98
C ASP A 214 -4.90 5.63 -20.86
N ASN A 215 -4.18 5.38 -21.96
CA ASN A 215 -3.83 6.41 -22.93
C ASN A 215 -4.08 5.90 -24.35
N ILE A 216 -5.10 6.47 -24.97
CA ILE A 216 -5.53 6.11 -26.35
C ILE A 216 -4.48 6.51 -27.41
N GLN A 217 -3.55 7.40 -27.08
CA GLN A 217 -2.51 7.84 -28.01
C GLN A 217 -1.35 6.84 -28.13
N LEU A 218 -1.25 5.92 -27.15
CA LEU A 218 -0.22 4.88 -27.15
C LEU A 218 -0.61 3.72 -28.06
N ASN A 219 0.40 2.99 -28.55
CA ASN A 219 0.16 1.72 -29.23
C ASN A 219 -0.53 0.74 -28.25
N PRO A 220 -1.33 -0.21 -28.73
CA PRO A 220 -2.11 -1.09 -27.87
C PRO A 220 -1.32 -1.79 -26.77
N ASN A 221 -0.11 -2.22 -27.06
CA ASN A 221 0.76 -3.00 -26.20
C ASN A 221 1.88 -2.17 -25.54
N GLN A 222 1.87 -0.86 -25.75
CA GLN A 222 2.88 0.06 -25.22
C GLN A 222 2.44 0.59 -23.87
N TYR A 223 3.41 0.78 -22.98
CA TYR A 223 3.26 1.55 -21.76
C TYR A 223 4.41 2.54 -21.58
N ILE A 224 4.16 3.61 -20.85
CA ILE A 224 5.15 4.62 -20.51
C ILE A 224 5.10 4.88 -19.01
N ILE A 225 6.26 5.15 -18.43
CA ILE A 225 6.38 5.56 -17.02
C ILE A 225 6.82 7.01 -16.98
N LYS A 226 6.07 7.82 -16.25
CA LYS A 226 6.36 9.24 -16.03
C LYS A 226 6.68 9.50 -14.57
N ILE A 227 7.68 10.32 -14.36
CA ILE A 227 8.04 10.87 -13.04
C ILE A 227 7.81 12.38 -13.09
N LYS A 228 6.96 12.87 -12.19
CA LYS A 228 6.56 14.30 -12.13
C LYS A 228 6.09 14.84 -13.50
N GLY A 229 5.30 14.01 -14.21
CA GLY A 229 4.74 14.36 -15.52
C GLY A 229 5.71 14.23 -16.71
N ILE A 230 6.97 13.90 -16.48
CA ILE A 230 7.98 13.73 -17.54
C ILE A 230 8.15 12.23 -17.82
N GLN A 231 8.02 11.85 -19.09
CA GLN A 231 8.29 10.47 -19.52
C GLN A 231 9.76 10.13 -19.30
N VAL A 232 10.01 9.09 -18.52
CA VAL A 232 11.36 8.61 -18.18
C VAL A 232 11.71 7.40 -19.04
N THR A 233 10.73 6.52 -19.27
CA THR A 233 10.94 5.29 -20.03
C THR A 233 9.64 4.81 -20.65
N GLU A 234 9.77 3.84 -21.57
CA GLU A 234 8.68 3.14 -22.20
C GLU A 234 8.99 1.65 -22.34
N GLY A 235 7.96 0.84 -22.56
CA GLY A 235 8.12 -0.58 -22.84
C GLY A 235 6.94 -1.12 -23.63
N GLU A 236 7.10 -2.33 -24.13
CA GLU A 236 6.07 -3.03 -24.90
C GLU A 236 5.82 -4.40 -24.28
N ILE A 237 4.55 -4.78 -24.16
CA ILE A 237 4.09 -6.03 -23.55
C ILE A 237 3.13 -6.75 -24.50
N LEU A 238 3.36 -8.03 -24.72
CA LEU A 238 2.41 -8.89 -25.40
C LEU A 238 1.57 -9.65 -24.37
N PHE A 239 0.28 -9.30 -24.28
CA PHE A 239 -0.65 -9.79 -23.24
C PHE A 239 -0.71 -11.33 -23.15
N ASP A 240 -0.84 -12.02 -24.31
CA ASP A 240 -0.99 -13.48 -24.35
C ASP A 240 0.34 -14.24 -24.44
N HIS A 241 1.46 -13.61 -24.13
CA HIS A 241 2.79 -14.18 -24.26
C HIS A 241 3.55 -14.09 -22.95
N TYR A 242 4.58 -14.91 -22.82
CA TYR A 242 5.54 -14.87 -21.73
C TYR A 242 6.90 -14.42 -22.28
N MET A 243 7.66 -13.72 -21.48
CA MET A 243 9.02 -13.33 -21.82
C MET A 243 10.01 -14.38 -21.31
N ALA A 244 10.76 -15.01 -22.20
CA ALA A 244 11.82 -15.94 -21.88
C ALA A 244 13.17 -15.25 -22.04
N MET A 245 13.96 -15.25 -20.97
CA MET A 245 15.31 -14.68 -20.91
C MET A 245 16.33 -15.80 -20.74
N ASN A 246 17.41 -15.71 -21.51
CA ASN A 246 18.53 -16.64 -21.38
C ASN A 246 19.47 -16.17 -20.24
N PRO A 247 19.61 -16.93 -19.14
CA PRO A 247 20.50 -16.55 -18.03
C PRO A 247 21.99 -16.77 -18.31
N GLY A 248 22.36 -17.13 -19.56
CA GLY A 248 23.74 -17.36 -19.97
C GLY A 248 24.04 -18.82 -20.36
N TYR A 249 23.21 -19.76 -19.94
CA TYR A 249 23.36 -21.19 -20.26
C TYR A 249 21.99 -21.79 -20.53
N VAL A 250 21.69 -22.08 -21.78
CA VAL A 250 20.49 -22.82 -22.19
C VAL A 250 20.89 -24.00 -23.05
N GLU A 251 20.20 -25.14 -22.90
CA GLU A 251 20.53 -26.38 -23.63
C GLU A 251 20.15 -26.29 -25.12
N GLU A 252 19.08 -25.56 -25.43
CA GLU A 252 18.55 -25.41 -26.81
C GLU A 252 17.90 -24.04 -26.98
N GLU A 253 18.04 -23.41 -28.15
CA GLU A 253 17.38 -22.16 -28.49
C GLU A 253 15.88 -22.36 -28.74
N ILE A 254 15.06 -21.51 -28.15
CA ILE A 254 13.61 -21.50 -28.37
C ILE A 254 13.26 -20.47 -29.44
N THR A 255 12.34 -20.84 -30.33
CA THR A 255 11.79 -19.95 -31.33
C THR A 255 10.66 -19.10 -30.78
N GLY A 256 10.72 -17.80 -30.99
CA GLY A 256 9.71 -16.82 -30.56
C GLY A 256 9.96 -15.47 -31.20
N ILE A 257 9.30 -14.42 -30.70
CA ILE A 257 9.47 -13.05 -31.17
C ILE A 257 10.63 -12.41 -30.40
N PRO A 258 11.75 -12.05 -31.05
CA PRO A 258 12.89 -11.45 -30.35
C PRO A 258 12.51 -10.07 -29.80
N THR A 259 12.95 -9.79 -28.58
CA THR A 259 12.71 -8.54 -27.87
C THR A 259 13.85 -8.26 -26.87
N PHE A 260 13.71 -7.16 -26.14
CA PHE A 260 14.59 -6.84 -25.01
C PHE A 260 13.75 -6.65 -23.75
N GLU A 261 14.26 -7.12 -22.64
CA GLU A 261 13.66 -6.86 -21.33
C GLU A 261 13.84 -5.38 -20.99
N PRO A 262 12.74 -4.66 -20.62
CA PRO A 262 12.77 -3.20 -20.55
C PRO A 262 13.56 -2.62 -19.38
N SER A 263 13.81 -3.38 -18.29
CA SER A 263 14.50 -2.87 -17.09
C SER A 263 16.01 -2.82 -17.27
N PHE A 264 16.59 -3.91 -17.78
CA PHE A 264 18.04 -4.11 -17.88
C PHE A 264 18.54 -4.23 -19.33
N HIS A 265 17.63 -4.11 -20.29
CA HIS A 265 17.93 -4.22 -21.74
C HIS A 265 18.56 -5.56 -22.13
N LEU A 266 18.20 -6.62 -21.41
CA LEU A 266 18.68 -7.97 -21.70
C LEU A 266 17.95 -8.56 -22.90
N PRO A 267 18.65 -9.31 -23.77
CA PRO A 267 18.01 -10.03 -24.87
C PRO A 267 16.96 -11.02 -24.34
N ALA A 268 15.77 -10.96 -24.89
CA ALA A 268 14.65 -11.80 -24.50
C ALA A 268 13.82 -12.24 -25.72
N ILE A 269 12.93 -13.18 -25.51
CA ILE A 269 12.08 -13.75 -26.56
C ILE A 269 10.65 -13.85 -26.02
N TRP A 270 9.67 -13.34 -26.75
CA TRP A 270 8.27 -13.60 -26.46
C TRP A 270 7.89 -15.01 -26.94
N ILE A 271 7.37 -15.82 -26.03
CA ILE A 271 6.91 -17.19 -26.26
C ILE A 271 5.44 -17.33 -25.89
N THR A 272 4.78 -18.31 -26.49
CA THR A 272 3.38 -18.62 -26.16
C THR A 272 3.29 -19.44 -24.88
N GLU A 273 2.11 -19.47 -24.25
CA GLU A 273 1.89 -20.29 -23.05
C GLU A 273 2.22 -21.76 -23.24
N SER A 274 1.94 -22.33 -24.42
CA SER A 274 2.27 -23.72 -24.73
C SER A 274 3.77 -24.03 -24.74
N GLN A 275 4.62 -23.02 -24.88
CA GLN A 275 6.08 -23.15 -24.87
C GLN A 275 6.69 -22.91 -23.49
N ARG A 276 5.91 -22.42 -22.52
CA ARG A 276 6.38 -22.01 -21.19
C ARG A 276 7.09 -23.14 -20.45
N GLU A 277 6.43 -24.29 -20.26
CA GLU A 277 7.01 -25.43 -19.56
C GLU A 277 8.30 -25.94 -20.22
N ARG A 278 8.33 -25.92 -21.55
CA ARG A 278 9.53 -26.29 -22.30
C ARG A 278 10.66 -25.28 -22.09
N ALA A 279 10.36 -23.99 -22.11
CA ALA A 279 11.33 -22.93 -21.85
C ALA A 279 11.96 -23.05 -20.46
N GLU A 280 11.13 -23.23 -19.43
CA GLU A 280 11.58 -23.43 -18.06
C GLU A 280 12.46 -24.70 -17.94
N SER A 281 12.10 -25.81 -18.62
CA SER A 281 12.89 -27.06 -18.60
C SER A 281 14.24 -26.94 -19.30
N LEU A 282 14.37 -26.03 -20.27
CA LEU A 282 15.62 -25.75 -21.00
C LEU A 282 16.52 -24.73 -20.28
N GLY A 283 16.07 -24.21 -19.12
CA GLY A 283 16.84 -23.29 -18.29
C GLY A 283 16.60 -21.81 -18.58
N TYR A 284 15.56 -21.45 -19.36
CA TYR A 284 15.15 -20.04 -19.50
C TYR A 284 14.45 -19.54 -18.25
N THR A 285 14.68 -18.27 -17.92
CA THR A 285 13.86 -17.57 -16.94
C THR A 285 12.61 -17.03 -17.65
N VAL A 286 11.43 -17.54 -17.29
CA VAL A 286 10.17 -17.17 -17.93
C VAL A 286 9.37 -16.25 -17.01
N VAL A 287 8.95 -15.08 -17.54
CA VAL A 287 8.28 -14.03 -16.77
C VAL A 287 6.96 -13.65 -17.45
N ASP A 288 5.92 -13.48 -16.66
CA ASP A 288 4.60 -13.03 -17.10
C ASP A 288 4.57 -11.51 -17.35
N PRO A 289 3.70 -11.00 -18.23
CA PRO A 289 3.62 -9.59 -18.60
C PRO A 289 3.45 -8.62 -17.42
N PRO A 290 2.57 -8.88 -16.42
CA PRO A 290 2.46 -8.00 -15.26
C PRO A 290 3.75 -7.92 -14.44
N SER A 291 4.50 -9.01 -14.32
CA SER A 291 5.79 -9.03 -13.62
C SER A 291 6.85 -8.19 -14.32
N ILE A 292 6.84 -8.15 -15.65
CA ILE A 292 7.77 -7.32 -16.43
C ILE A 292 7.51 -5.85 -16.14
N ILE A 293 6.23 -5.41 -16.21
CA ILE A 293 5.86 -4.03 -15.87
C ILE A 293 6.24 -3.71 -14.43
N ALA A 294 5.97 -4.63 -13.50
CA ALA A 294 6.26 -4.47 -12.07
C ALA A 294 7.77 -4.32 -11.82
N THR A 295 8.60 -5.13 -12.48
CA THR A 295 10.06 -5.04 -12.37
C THR A 295 10.57 -3.73 -12.94
N HIS A 296 10.11 -3.35 -14.13
CA HIS A 296 10.50 -2.08 -14.76
C HIS A 296 10.09 -0.87 -13.91
N LEU A 297 8.85 -0.86 -13.41
CA LEU A 297 8.38 0.19 -12.51
C LEU A 297 9.20 0.26 -11.21
N THR A 298 9.58 -0.89 -10.65
CA THR A 298 10.41 -0.97 -9.45
C THR A 298 11.78 -0.32 -9.69
N GLU A 299 12.41 -0.65 -10.81
CA GLU A 299 13.73 -0.12 -11.16
C GLU A 299 13.69 1.38 -11.43
N VAL A 300 12.67 1.86 -12.16
CA VAL A 300 12.45 3.29 -12.39
C VAL A 300 12.26 4.03 -11.06
N ILE A 301 11.46 3.48 -10.14
CA ILE A 301 11.26 4.13 -8.83
C ILE A 301 12.56 4.17 -8.03
N ARG A 302 13.36 3.10 -8.03
CA ARG A 302 14.65 3.07 -7.33
C ARG A 302 15.60 4.15 -7.85
N ASN A 303 15.68 4.28 -9.16
CA ASN A 303 16.57 5.26 -9.81
C ASN A 303 16.15 6.72 -9.57
N HIS A 304 14.84 6.94 -9.29
CA HIS A 304 14.29 8.29 -9.08
C HIS A 304 13.84 8.53 -7.63
N ILE A 305 14.11 7.60 -6.71
CA ILE A 305 13.61 7.68 -5.32
C ILE A 305 14.11 8.92 -4.59
N ALA A 306 15.33 9.35 -4.88
CA ALA A 306 15.92 10.54 -4.27
C ALA A 306 15.13 11.81 -4.62
N GLU A 307 14.74 11.98 -5.89
CA GLU A 307 13.94 13.13 -6.31
C GLU A 307 12.46 13.05 -5.91
N LEU A 308 11.96 11.83 -5.67
CA LEU A 308 10.59 11.60 -5.19
C LEU A 308 10.43 11.94 -3.71
N LEU A 309 11.53 11.96 -2.93
CA LEU A 309 11.49 12.31 -1.51
C LEU A 309 11.21 13.79 -1.31
N THR A 310 10.00 14.14 -0.90
CA THR A 310 9.56 15.51 -0.65
C THR A 310 9.92 15.99 0.77
N ARG A 311 9.85 17.31 0.99
CA ARG A 311 10.00 17.89 2.34
C ARG A 311 8.90 17.40 3.30
N GLN A 312 7.69 17.17 2.78
CA GLN A 312 6.59 16.65 3.59
C GLN A 312 6.85 15.22 4.04
N ASP A 313 7.43 14.38 3.16
CA ASP A 313 7.79 13.01 3.53
C ASP A 313 8.88 13.00 4.61
N VAL A 314 9.89 13.85 4.46
CA VAL A 314 10.92 14.02 5.50
C VAL A 314 10.31 14.51 6.81
N GLN A 315 9.38 15.47 6.77
CA GLN A 315 8.68 15.92 7.98
C GLN A 315 7.91 14.78 8.66
N ASN A 316 7.27 13.92 7.87
CA ASN A 316 6.56 12.75 8.40
C ASN A 316 7.53 11.75 9.05
N LEU A 317 8.68 11.50 8.44
CA LEU A 317 9.75 10.66 9.01
C LEU A 317 10.29 11.25 10.33
N VAL A 318 10.53 12.55 10.35
CA VAL A 318 10.96 13.30 11.55
C VAL A 318 9.93 13.21 12.66
N ASN A 319 8.65 13.40 12.37
CA ASN A 319 7.58 13.30 13.35
C ASN A 319 7.51 11.90 13.96
N ASN A 320 7.65 10.87 13.15
CA ASN A 320 7.66 9.48 13.60
C ASN A 320 8.87 9.18 14.52
N LEU A 321 10.05 9.69 14.15
CA LEU A 321 11.24 9.58 14.99
C LEU A 321 11.09 10.36 16.30
N LYS A 322 10.44 11.52 16.27
CA LYS A 322 10.20 12.38 17.43
C LYS A 322 9.33 11.72 18.50
N GLU A 323 8.40 10.83 18.13
CA GLU A 323 7.56 10.09 19.08
C GLU A 323 8.41 9.23 20.02
N SER A 324 9.48 8.62 19.50
CA SER A 324 10.40 7.77 20.29
C SER A 324 11.64 8.50 20.81
N ASN A 325 12.15 9.48 20.07
CA ASN A 325 13.42 10.18 20.34
C ASN A 325 13.26 11.71 20.30
N PRO A 326 12.41 12.33 21.16
CA PRO A 326 12.11 13.76 21.07
C PRO A 326 13.35 14.65 21.32
N VAL A 327 14.24 14.24 22.22
CA VAL A 327 15.44 15.03 22.58
C VAL A 327 16.36 15.21 21.38
N LEU A 328 16.63 14.14 20.64
CA LEU A 328 17.49 14.15 19.46
C LEU A 328 16.91 15.04 18.35
N VAL A 329 15.62 14.89 18.07
CA VAL A 329 14.95 15.68 17.03
C VAL A 329 14.94 17.16 17.40
N ASP A 330 14.63 17.53 18.65
CA ASP A 330 14.59 18.93 19.10
C ASP A 330 15.99 19.58 19.21
N GLU A 331 17.04 18.76 19.31
CA GLU A 331 18.42 19.21 19.24
C GLU A 331 18.85 19.50 17.80
N LEU A 332 18.52 18.59 16.87
CA LEU A 332 18.95 18.70 15.48
C LEU A 332 18.11 19.74 14.71
N ILE A 333 16.78 19.62 14.74
CA ILE A 333 15.87 20.44 13.94
C ILE A 333 15.01 21.35 14.84
N PRO A 334 14.99 22.66 14.63
CA PRO A 334 15.68 23.47 13.61
C PRO A 334 17.03 24.05 14.08
N LYS A 335 17.56 23.65 15.24
CA LYS A 335 18.66 24.36 15.91
C LYS A 335 19.99 24.22 15.15
N LEU A 336 20.35 23.01 14.75
CA LEU A 336 21.61 22.71 14.08
C LEU A 336 21.41 22.70 12.54
N LEU A 337 20.37 22.00 12.05
CA LEU A 337 20.05 21.87 10.64
C LEU A 337 18.58 22.24 10.36
N GLY A 338 18.33 22.81 9.19
CA GLY A 338 16.98 22.95 8.65
C GLY A 338 16.49 21.65 8.02
N LEU A 339 15.16 21.50 7.90
CA LEU A 339 14.55 20.34 7.27
C LEU A 339 15.05 20.08 5.85
N GLY A 340 15.38 21.15 5.09
CA GLY A 340 15.90 21.05 3.74
C GLY A 340 17.32 20.48 3.67
N GLU A 341 18.16 20.76 4.68
CA GLU A 341 19.52 20.21 4.78
C GLU A 341 19.44 18.70 5.09
N VAL A 342 18.56 18.31 6.02
CA VAL A 342 18.29 16.90 6.33
C VAL A 342 17.73 16.18 5.10
N GLN A 343 16.77 16.78 4.38
CA GLN A 343 16.26 16.22 3.14
C GLN A 343 17.37 15.95 2.14
N LYS A 344 18.30 16.90 1.96
CA LYS A 344 19.39 16.74 1.01
C LYS A 344 20.32 15.59 1.36
N VAL A 345 20.67 15.43 2.65
CA VAL A 345 21.46 14.26 3.11
C VAL A 345 20.73 12.94 2.84
N LEU A 346 19.43 12.87 3.15
CA LEU A 346 18.63 11.67 2.87
C LEU A 346 18.53 11.38 1.36
N GLN A 347 18.38 12.41 0.53
CA GLN A 347 18.39 12.30 -0.92
C GLN A 347 19.73 11.79 -1.45
N ASN A 348 20.86 12.29 -0.92
CA ASN A 348 22.18 11.82 -1.30
C ASN A 348 22.41 10.35 -0.96
N LEU A 349 21.91 9.87 0.20
CA LEU A 349 21.96 8.45 0.55
C LEU A 349 21.11 7.60 -0.40
N LEU A 350 19.89 8.04 -0.68
CA LEU A 350 18.95 7.32 -1.56
C LEU A 350 19.44 7.30 -3.03
N SER A 351 20.09 8.35 -3.52
CA SER A 351 20.65 8.39 -4.88
C SER A 351 21.74 7.34 -5.10
N GLU A 352 22.44 6.96 -4.03
CA GLU A 352 23.41 5.87 -4.04
C GLU A 352 22.81 4.53 -3.57
N GLY A 353 21.48 4.47 -3.47
CA GLY A 353 20.74 3.28 -3.07
C GLY A 353 20.89 2.89 -1.60
N ILE A 354 21.45 3.75 -0.75
CA ILE A 354 21.62 3.46 0.68
C ILE A 354 20.30 3.66 1.42
N SER A 355 19.94 2.68 2.23
CA SER A 355 18.71 2.72 3.01
C SER A 355 18.77 3.81 4.08
N ILE A 356 17.69 4.59 4.18
CA ILE A 356 17.51 5.59 5.24
C ILE A 356 16.65 5.06 6.39
N ARG A 357 16.43 3.75 6.46
CA ARG A 357 15.55 3.11 7.46
C ARG A 357 16.05 3.32 8.88
N ASP A 358 17.36 3.34 9.10
CA ASP A 358 17.97 3.63 10.39
C ASP A 358 18.11 5.15 10.60
N LEU A 359 16.96 5.82 10.70
CA LEU A 359 16.91 7.27 10.93
C LEU A 359 17.55 7.67 12.25
N LEU A 360 17.54 6.79 13.26
CA LEU A 360 18.15 7.09 14.56
C LEU A 360 19.66 7.32 14.39
N THR A 361 20.39 6.35 13.83
CA THR A 361 21.84 6.48 13.58
C THR A 361 22.17 7.67 12.65
N ILE A 362 21.32 7.90 11.64
CA ILE A 362 21.49 9.04 10.74
C ILE A 362 21.39 10.36 11.51
N PHE A 363 20.36 10.52 12.34
CA PHE A 363 20.11 11.77 13.07
C PHE A 363 21.12 12.00 14.20
N GLU A 364 21.57 10.95 14.91
CA GLU A 364 22.65 11.05 15.89
C GLU A 364 23.93 11.54 15.22
N THR A 365 24.32 10.93 14.10
CA THR A 365 25.51 11.37 13.34
C THR A 365 25.40 12.80 12.85
N LEU A 366 24.20 13.19 12.36
CA LEU A 366 23.98 14.57 11.94
C LEU A 366 24.08 15.55 13.10
N ALA A 367 23.54 15.22 14.28
CA ALA A 367 23.63 16.06 15.48
C ALA A 367 25.08 16.26 15.93
N ASP A 368 25.87 15.18 15.93
CA ASP A 368 27.27 15.22 16.33
C ASP A 368 28.14 16.10 15.41
N HIS A 369 27.85 16.08 14.09
CA HIS A 369 28.70 16.74 13.10
C HIS A 369 28.15 18.08 12.59
N ALA A 370 26.86 18.36 12.74
CA ALA A 370 26.25 19.61 12.26
C ALA A 370 26.75 20.88 13.00
N ALA A 371 27.32 20.73 14.18
CA ALA A 371 27.95 21.83 14.90
C ALA A 371 29.28 22.27 14.23
N VAL A 372 29.92 21.38 13.46
CA VAL A 372 31.22 21.62 12.81
C VAL A 372 31.05 22.05 11.35
N THR A 373 30.11 21.42 10.65
CA THR A 373 29.84 21.70 9.21
C THR A 373 28.37 21.60 8.90
N ARG A 374 27.90 22.46 7.98
CA ARG A 374 26.56 22.39 7.38
C ARG A 374 26.57 21.94 5.93
N ASP A 375 27.74 21.61 5.41
CA ASP A 375 27.85 21.05 4.07
C ASP A 375 27.20 19.68 4.02
N THR A 376 26.11 19.58 3.28
CA THR A 376 25.28 18.36 3.21
C THR A 376 26.01 17.18 2.57
N ASP A 377 26.96 17.44 1.68
CA ASP A 377 27.76 16.38 1.06
C ASP A 377 28.76 15.80 2.07
N VAL A 378 29.41 16.65 2.84
CA VAL A 378 30.31 16.23 3.91
C VAL A 378 29.55 15.51 5.03
N LEU A 379 28.38 16.03 5.41
CA LEU A 379 27.51 15.36 6.40
C LEU A 379 27.05 13.98 5.90
N THR A 380 26.77 13.84 4.60
CA THR A 380 26.46 12.54 3.99
C THR A 380 27.60 11.54 4.18
N GLU A 381 28.85 11.97 4.00
CA GLU A 381 30.03 11.09 4.20
C GLU A 381 30.14 10.60 5.66
N TYR A 382 29.91 11.47 6.65
CA TYR A 382 29.87 11.05 8.05
C TYR A 382 28.75 10.04 8.34
N VAL A 383 27.55 10.29 7.80
CA VAL A 383 26.43 9.36 7.93
C VAL A 383 26.75 8.02 7.28
N ARG A 384 27.36 8.02 6.09
CA ARG A 384 27.79 6.78 5.41
C ARG A 384 28.75 5.96 6.26
N GLN A 385 29.73 6.60 6.90
CA GLN A 385 30.66 5.92 7.79
C GLN A 385 29.95 5.29 9.00
N SER A 386 28.93 5.95 9.55
CA SER A 386 28.14 5.40 10.66
C SER A 386 27.25 4.24 10.20
N LEU A 387 26.85 4.24 8.92
CA LEU A 387 26.06 3.17 8.29
C LEU A 387 26.92 2.06 7.67
N LYS A 388 28.22 1.98 8.01
CA LYS A 388 29.18 1.02 7.41
C LYS A 388 28.65 -0.43 7.36
N ARG A 389 27.96 -0.88 8.43
CA ARG A 389 27.41 -2.22 8.48
C ARG A 389 26.31 -2.44 7.45
N ALA A 390 25.43 -1.47 7.26
CA ALA A 390 24.36 -1.54 6.26
C ALA A 390 24.93 -1.49 4.83
N ILE A 391 25.92 -0.61 4.59
CA ILE A 391 26.64 -0.48 3.31
C ILE A 391 27.39 -1.76 3.00
N SER A 392 28.14 -2.28 3.97
CA SER A 392 28.88 -3.52 3.81
C SER A 392 27.96 -4.71 3.49
N ASN A 393 26.88 -4.87 4.22
CA ASN A 393 25.92 -5.97 3.98
C ASN A 393 25.21 -5.87 2.62
N LYS A 394 25.06 -4.65 2.09
CA LYS A 394 24.43 -4.44 0.79
C LYS A 394 25.36 -4.74 -0.39
N PHE A 395 26.57 -4.25 -0.34
CA PHE A 395 27.48 -4.29 -1.50
C PHE A 395 28.50 -5.44 -1.47
N PHE A 396 28.70 -6.05 -0.30
CA PHE A 396 29.71 -7.08 -0.13
C PHE A 396 29.04 -8.38 0.35
N PRO A 397 28.99 -9.42 -0.50
CA PRO A 397 28.42 -10.72 -0.11
C PRO A 397 29.15 -11.33 1.08
N ALA A 398 28.39 -11.89 2.01
CA ALA A 398 28.98 -12.59 3.15
C ALA A 398 29.73 -13.86 2.69
N ASN A 399 30.91 -14.07 3.23
CA ASN A 399 31.77 -15.25 2.98
C ASN A 399 32.39 -15.36 1.57
N GLU A 400 32.40 -14.27 0.79
CA GLU A 400 33.11 -14.22 -0.47
C GLU A 400 34.15 -13.10 -0.48
N THR A 401 35.32 -13.35 -1.09
CA THR A 401 36.29 -12.29 -1.36
C THR A 401 35.74 -11.39 -2.46
N THR A 402 35.47 -10.12 -2.13
CA THR A 402 34.91 -9.19 -3.10
C THR A 402 36.01 -8.57 -3.95
N SER A 403 35.85 -8.67 -5.26
CA SER A 403 36.72 -8.05 -6.24
C SER A 403 36.42 -6.55 -6.37
N VAL A 404 37.44 -5.73 -6.25
CA VAL A 404 37.29 -4.27 -6.27
C VAL A 404 38.32 -3.59 -7.17
N ILE A 405 38.02 -2.40 -7.61
CA ILE A 405 38.92 -1.51 -8.33
C ILE A 405 39.46 -0.47 -7.34
N THR A 406 40.72 -0.18 -7.40
CA THR A 406 41.36 0.85 -6.58
C THR A 406 41.79 2.05 -7.43
N LEU A 407 41.95 3.21 -6.81
CA LEU A 407 42.51 4.39 -7.48
C LEU A 407 44.02 4.47 -7.22
N ASP A 408 44.78 4.91 -8.24
CA ASP A 408 46.19 5.28 -8.05
C ASP A 408 46.27 6.45 -7.06
N PRO A 409 47.12 6.42 -6.03
CA PRO A 409 47.30 7.49 -5.08
C PRO A 409 47.59 8.86 -5.72
N LYS A 410 48.19 8.88 -6.92
CA LYS A 410 48.42 10.11 -7.70
C LYS A 410 47.11 10.74 -8.17
N ILE A 411 46.14 9.91 -8.62
CA ILE A 411 44.81 10.38 -9.02
C ILE A 411 44.03 10.90 -7.81
N GLU A 412 44.11 10.22 -6.67
CA GLU A 412 43.51 10.73 -5.44
C GLU A 412 44.08 12.08 -5.03
N GLN A 413 45.39 12.24 -5.10
CA GLN A 413 46.07 13.51 -4.80
C GLN A 413 45.71 14.61 -5.81
N GLU A 414 45.58 14.26 -7.08
CA GLU A 414 45.16 15.18 -8.15
C GLU A 414 43.72 15.67 -7.93
N ILE A 415 42.80 14.77 -7.63
CA ILE A 415 41.43 15.11 -7.30
C ILE A 415 41.39 16.06 -6.09
N MET A 416 42.10 15.74 -5.01
CA MET A 416 42.16 16.55 -3.80
C MET A 416 42.70 17.96 -4.06
N SER A 417 43.76 18.08 -4.85
CA SER A 417 44.35 19.37 -5.20
C SER A 417 43.51 20.22 -6.16
N SER A 418 42.58 19.57 -6.86
CA SER A 418 41.69 20.22 -7.82
C SER A 418 40.35 20.66 -7.19
N VAL A 419 40.12 20.36 -5.90
CA VAL A 419 38.94 20.82 -5.17
C VAL A 419 39.09 22.29 -4.82
N LYS A 420 38.11 23.08 -5.26
CA LYS A 420 37.99 24.50 -4.89
C LYS A 420 36.81 24.70 -3.98
N GLN A 421 37.07 25.38 -2.86
CA GLN A 421 36.05 25.71 -1.89
C GLN A 421 35.44 27.09 -2.18
N THR A 422 34.13 27.21 -2.21
CA THR A 422 33.38 28.45 -2.36
C THR A 422 32.35 28.59 -1.26
N GLU A 423 31.75 29.77 -1.15
CA GLU A 423 30.63 30.01 -0.20
C GLU A 423 29.39 29.10 -0.45
N GLN A 424 29.27 28.54 -1.66
CA GLN A 424 28.17 27.67 -2.07
C GLN A 424 28.49 26.17 -1.99
N GLY A 425 29.69 25.80 -1.52
CA GLY A 425 30.17 24.42 -1.40
C GLY A 425 31.48 24.18 -2.15
N ALA A 426 31.96 22.94 -2.04
CA ALA A 426 33.19 22.51 -2.72
C ALA A 426 32.86 21.92 -4.10
N TYR A 427 33.59 22.30 -5.10
CA TYR A 427 33.48 21.75 -6.46
C TYR A 427 34.84 21.36 -7.03
N LEU A 428 34.82 20.34 -7.90
CA LEU A 428 35.99 19.78 -8.54
C LEU A 428 36.29 20.55 -9.83
N THR A 429 37.54 21.01 -9.99
CA THR A 429 38.06 21.64 -11.21
C THR A 429 39.20 20.81 -11.80
N LEU A 430 38.85 19.69 -12.42
CA LEU A 430 39.83 18.86 -13.13
C LEU A 430 39.89 19.27 -14.59
N ASP A 431 41.07 19.10 -15.20
CA ASP A 431 41.25 19.29 -16.64
C ASP A 431 40.35 18.29 -17.42
N PRO A 432 39.58 18.72 -18.44
CA PRO A 432 38.73 17.84 -19.23
C PRO A 432 39.48 16.67 -19.90
N GLU A 433 40.69 16.88 -20.38
CA GLU A 433 41.50 15.78 -20.96
C GLU A 433 41.93 14.78 -19.91
N ARG A 434 42.21 15.25 -18.69
CA ARG A 434 42.56 14.39 -17.56
C ARG A 434 41.34 13.60 -17.07
N THR A 435 40.20 14.27 -16.98
CA THR A 435 38.91 13.61 -16.68
C THR A 435 38.59 12.48 -17.66
N LYS A 436 38.75 12.76 -18.96
CA LYS A 436 38.51 11.78 -20.02
C LYS A 436 39.46 10.57 -19.91
N ALA A 437 40.76 10.83 -19.60
CA ALA A 437 41.72 9.75 -19.41
C ALA A 437 41.40 8.88 -18.19
N ILE A 438 40.94 9.47 -17.06
CA ILE A 438 40.50 8.74 -15.87
C ILE A 438 39.26 7.89 -16.20
N MET A 439 38.26 8.45 -16.93
CA MET A 439 37.06 7.73 -17.33
C MET A 439 37.38 6.55 -18.25
N ALA A 440 38.26 6.73 -19.23
CA ALA A 440 38.66 5.62 -20.12
C ALA A 440 39.41 4.51 -19.38
N SER A 441 40.28 4.84 -18.42
CA SER A 441 40.91 3.85 -17.57
C SER A 441 39.91 3.12 -16.66
N LEU A 442 38.96 3.85 -16.07
CA LEU A 442 37.91 3.28 -15.25
C LEU A 442 37.02 2.33 -16.05
N GLU A 443 36.63 2.69 -17.27
CA GLU A 443 35.82 1.84 -18.17
C GLU A 443 36.51 0.52 -18.46
N GLN A 444 37.84 0.54 -18.73
CA GLN A 444 38.60 -0.68 -18.95
C GLN A 444 38.63 -1.59 -17.71
N GLU A 445 38.78 -1.03 -16.52
CA GLU A 445 38.82 -1.80 -15.28
C GLU A 445 37.44 -2.30 -14.89
N ALA A 446 36.37 -1.50 -15.09
CA ALA A 446 34.99 -1.88 -14.86
C ALA A 446 34.57 -3.05 -15.77
N ALA A 447 34.90 -2.98 -17.07
CA ALA A 447 34.62 -4.02 -18.03
C ALA A 447 35.25 -5.38 -17.64
N LYS A 448 36.38 -5.40 -16.94
CA LYS A 448 37.00 -6.65 -16.44
C LYS A 448 36.10 -7.32 -15.39
N LEU A 449 35.50 -6.55 -14.48
CA LEU A 449 34.59 -7.06 -13.46
C LEU A 449 33.25 -7.49 -14.06
N GLU A 450 32.69 -6.72 -14.98
CA GLU A 450 31.47 -7.03 -15.70
C GLU A 450 31.59 -8.34 -16.50
N ASN A 451 32.73 -8.54 -17.20
CA ASN A 451 33.03 -9.78 -17.90
C ASN A 451 33.14 -10.99 -16.95
N MET A 452 33.40 -10.77 -15.66
CA MET A 452 33.37 -11.79 -14.61
C MET A 452 31.97 -11.98 -14.00
N GLY A 453 30.96 -11.26 -14.49
CA GLY A 453 29.61 -11.24 -13.93
C GLY A 453 29.50 -10.53 -12.57
N LYS A 454 30.43 -9.63 -12.25
CA LYS A 454 30.47 -8.89 -10.98
C LYS A 454 30.19 -7.41 -11.19
N THR A 455 29.47 -6.83 -10.25
CA THR A 455 29.21 -5.39 -10.25
C THR A 455 30.51 -4.60 -10.01
N PRO A 456 30.81 -3.55 -10.76
CA PRO A 456 32.02 -2.73 -10.59
C PRO A 456 31.93 -1.92 -9.28
N ILE A 457 32.84 -2.20 -8.35
CA ILE A 457 32.98 -1.50 -7.08
C ILE A 457 34.36 -0.82 -7.04
N VAL A 458 34.37 0.49 -6.85
CA VAL A 458 35.61 1.26 -6.65
C VAL A 458 35.78 1.58 -5.18
N ILE A 459 36.98 1.32 -4.66
CA ILE A 459 37.37 1.72 -3.31
C ILE A 459 38.39 2.87 -3.38
N THR A 460 38.14 3.86 -2.56
CA THR A 460 38.98 5.08 -2.49
C THR A 460 39.07 5.61 -1.05
N SER A 461 39.90 6.63 -0.84
CA SER A 461 39.98 7.30 0.45
C SER A 461 38.69 8.08 0.76
N PRO A 462 38.31 8.20 2.06
CA PRO A 462 37.06 8.85 2.46
C PRO A 462 36.92 10.30 1.95
N ILE A 463 38.05 11.02 1.84
CA ILE A 463 38.04 12.43 1.41
C ILE A 463 37.80 12.55 -0.10
N VAL A 464 38.25 11.58 -0.89
CA VAL A 464 38.14 11.59 -2.35
C VAL A 464 36.81 11.02 -2.83
N ARG A 465 36.22 10.13 -2.05
CA ARG A 465 35.03 9.35 -2.43
C ARG A 465 33.92 10.19 -3.05
N MET A 466 33.47 11.26 -2.36
CA MET A 466 32.35 12.07 -2.83
C MET A 466 32.65 12.79 -4.12
N TYR A 467 33.91 13.28 -4.31
CA TYR A 467 34.31 13.95 -5.51
C TYR A 467 34.46 12.99 -6.69
N PHE A 468 34.98 11.80 -6.42
CA PHE A 468 35.07 10.76 -7.43
C PHE A 468 33.69 10.23 -7.85
N LYS A 469 32.75 10.06 -6.89
CA LYS A 469 31.37 9.70 -7.22
C LYS A 469 30.70 10.75 -8.10
N LYS A 470 30.81 12.04 -7.76
CA LYS A 470 30.28 13.14 -8.58
C LYS A 470 30.89 13.20 -9.96
N LEU A 471 32.17 12.85 -10.08
CA LEU A 471 32.87 12.85 -11.36
C LEU A 471 32.39 11.72 -12.27
N THR A 472 31.97 10.61 -11.69
CA THR A 472 31.63 9.36 -12.43
C THR A 472 30.14 9.15 -12.63
N GLU A 473 29.26 9.83 -11.87
CA GLU A 473 27.82 9.57 -11.88
C GLU A 473 27.13 9.78 -13.24
N ASP A 474 27.60 10.72 -14.03
CA ASP A 474 27.07 10.99 -15.38
C ASP A 474 27.53 9.96 -16.43
N TYR A 475 28.64 9.27 -16.18
CA TYR A 475 29.24 8.32 -17.12
C TYR A 475 28.90 6.87 -16.79
N PHE A 476 28.83 6.55 -15.48
CA PHE A 476 28.65 5.17 -15.00
C PHE A 476 27.54 5.13 -13.95
N LYS A 477 26.31 4.84 -14.37
CA LYS A 477 25.15 4.80 -13.48
C LYS A 477 25.24 3.72 -12.41
N ASP A 478 25.75 2.54 -12.78
CA ASP A 478 25.82 1.37 -11.93
C ASP A 478 27.11 1.24 -11.12
N LEU A 479 28.00 2.24 -11.22
CA LEU A 479 29.26 2.24 -10.49
C LEU A 479 29.04 2.51 -9.00
N ILE A 480 29.47 1.56 -8.18
CA ILE A 480 29.46 1.70 -6.73
C ILE A 480 30.80 2.27 -6.28
N VAL A 481 30.77 3.40 -5.59
CA VAL A 481 31.98 4.04 -5.02
C VAL A 481 31.89 4.01 -3.50
N VAL A 482 32.82 3.32 -2.87
CA VAL A 482 32.87 3.12 -1.41
C VAL A 482 34.20 3.57 -0.86
N SER A 483 34.22 4.13 0.35
CA SER A 483 35.48 4.47 1.03
C SER A 483 35.94 3.33 1.93
N TYR A 484 37.25 3.30 2.24
CA TYR A 484 37.81 2.30 3.17
C TYR A 484 37.14 2.30 4.55
N ASN A 485 36.60 3.45 4.98
CA ASN A 485 35.96 3.59 6.30
C ASN A 485 34.52 3.03 6.31
N GLU A 486 33.92 2.78 5.14
CA GLU A 486 32.57 2.24 4.99
C GLU A 486 32.54 0.72 4.93
N VAL A 487 33.71 0.07 4.91
CA VAL A 487 33.82 -1.38 4.83
C VAL A 487 34.08 -1.95 6.22
N GLU A 488 33.36 -2.98 6.62
CA GLU A 488 33.59 -3.70 7.86
C GLU A 488 34.91 -4.50 7.81
N SER A 489 35.59 -4.59 8.95
CA SER A 489 36.90 -5.21 9.08
C SER A 489 36.94 -6.73 8.81
N ASN A 490 35.79 -7.37 8.78
CA ASN A 490 35.64 -8.80 8.49
C ASN A 490 35.49 -9.12 7.00
N ILE A 491 35.46 -8.08 6.13
CA ILE A 491 35.29 -8.27 4.69
C ILE A 491 36.67 -8.34 4.03
N GLU A 492 36.88 -9.41 3.26
CA GLU A 492 38.08 -9.58 2.47
C GLU A 492 37.91 -8.94 1.09
N LEU A 493 38.78 -7.98 0.78
CA LEU A 493 38.78 -7.27 -0.49
C LEU A 493 39.99 -7.69 -1.32
N GLN A 494 39.73 -7.98 -2.59
CA GLN A 494 40.77 -8.27 -3.56
C GLN A 494 40.78 -7.19 -4.66
N SER A 495 41.86 -6.43 -4.75
CA SER A 495 42.05 -5.51 -5.87
C SER A 495 42.33 -6.30 -7.15
N VAL A 496 41.44 -6.18 -8.12
CA VAL A 496 41.55 -6.83 -9.45
C VAL A 496 42.07 -5.85 -10.49
N GLY A 497 41.88 -4.57 -10.26
CA GLY A 497 42.30 -3.50 -11.13
C GLY A 497 42.65 -2.21 -10.40
N MET A 498 43.40 -1.35 -11.06
CA MET A 498 43.75 -0.03 -10.56
C MET A 498 43.56 1.00 -11.67
N VAL A 499 42.77 2.02 -11.40
CA VAL A 499 42.65 3.17 -12.32
C VAL A 499 43.94 3.96 -12.29
N THR A 500 44.60 4.02 -13.42
CA THR A 500 45.89 4.70 -13.62
C THR A 500 45.80 5.58 -14.86
N VAL A 501 46.50 6.74 -14.86
CA VAL A 501 46.53 7.67 -16.01
C VAL A 501 47.92 8.28 -16.17
#